data_48183ecefb2985c3970370496a860b57
#
_entry.id   48183ecefb2985c3970370496a860b57
#
_cell.length_a   1.000
_cell.length_b   1.000
_cell.length_c   1.000
_cell.angle_alpha   90.00
_cell.angle_beta   90.00
_cell.angle_gamma   90.00
#
_symmetry.space_group_name_H-M   'P 1'
#
loop_
_entity.id
_entity.type
_entity.pdbx_description
1 polymer ?
#
loop_
_entity_poly.entity_id
_entity_poly.type
_entity_poly.pdbx_seq_one_letter_code
_entity_poly.pdbx_strand_id
1 'polypeptide(L)'
;MIKLDKVVKSYKIDEETVFYALKESSITIKEKEFVSIIGPSGSGKSTLMHLIGLLDKPSQGEIIVQGRKISGLNDDEISSLRNEFIGFVFQQFNLIPKLTVLENILLPSFYARKKLEYDPKEKALGLIKRFGLQGKEKSYPNKISGGQQQRVAILRALIMEPKMILADEPTGNLDSKTGQEIMELLKTLNEEEKITIAIVTHEADIAKYGKRIINVKDGKVV
;
A
#
# COMPACT_ATOMS: atom_id res chain seq x y z
N MET A 1 7.51 -2.78 13.44
CA MET A 1 7.16 -1.65 12.59
C MET A 1 5.70 -1.26 12.70
N ILE A 2 4.74 -2.12 12.32
CA ILE A 2 3.30 -1.90 12.56
C ILE A 2 2.71 -3.10 13.30
N LYS A 3 1.94 -2.84 14.37
CA LYS A 3 1.25 -3.86 15.16
C LYS A 3 -0.23 -3.49 15.26
N LEU A 4 -1.08 -4.42 14.93
CA LEU A 4 -2.49 -4.42 15.26
C LEU A 4 -2.65 -5.28 16.51
N ASP A 5 -3.26 -4.74 17.56
CA ASP A 5 -3.41 -5.41 18.85
C ASP A 5 -4.90 -5.54 19.20
N LYS A 6 -5.42 -6.77 19.10
CA LYS A 6 -6.82 -7.12 19.34
C LYS A 6 -7.83 -6.23 18.60
N VAL A 7 -7.49 -5.89 17.33
CA VAL A 7 -8.33 -4.99 16.53
C VAL A 7 -9.62 -5.69 16.09
N VAL A 8 -10.71 -4.94 16.17
CA VAL A 8 -12.01 -5.28 15.60
C VAL A 8 -12.44 -4.16 14.68
N LYS A 9 -13.02 -4.50 13.54
CA LYS A 9 -13.69 -3.52 12.67
C LYS A 9 -15.10 -3.95 12.39
N SER A 10 -16.04 -3.10 12.75
CA SER A 10 -17.48 -3.29 12.51
C SER A 10 -18.08 -2.06 11.84
N TYR A 11 -19.11 -2.31 11.05
CA TYR A 11 -19.91 -1.27 10.39
C TYR A 11 -21.37 -1.46 10.79
N LYS A 12 -22.05 -0.37 11.15
CA LYS A 12 -23.50 -0.38 11.35
C LYS A 12 -24.15 -0.38 9.95
N ILE A 13 -25.00 -1.37 9.68
CA ILE A 13 -25.80 -1.44 8.46
C ILE A 13 -27.10 -0.68 8.68
N ASP A 14 -27.73 -0.91 9.84
CA ASP A 14 -28.93 -0.23 10.32
C ASP A 14 -28.90 -0.14 11.87
N GLU A 15 -30.01 0.26 12.49
CA GLU A 15 -30.08 0.45 13.95
C GLU A 15 -29.86 -0.84 14.75
N GLU A 16 -30.21 -2.00 14.19
CA GLU A 16 -30.16 -3.30 14.87
C GLU A 16 -29.03 -4.20 14.36
N THR A 17 -28.51 -3.95 13.15
CA THR A 17 -27.58 -4.86 12.47
C THR A 17 -26.15 -4.29 12.45
N VAL A 18 -25.21 -5.03 13.03
CA VAL A 18 -23.78 -4.73 13.00
C VAL A 18 -23.05 -5.81 12.20
N PHE A 19 -22.38 -5.41 11.15
CA PHE A 19 -21.51 -6.28 10.36
C PHE A 19 -20.06 -6.21 10.87
N TYR A 20 -19.49 -7.34 11.25
CA TYR A 20 -18.08 -7.45 11.65
C TYR A 20 -17.21 -7.82 10.46
N ALA A 21 -16.59 -6.84 9.84
CA ALA A 21 -15.68 -7.05 8.72
C ALA A 21 -14.33 -7.63 9.16
N LEU A 22 -13.87 -7.27 10.37
CA LEU A 22 -12.74 -7.90 11.04
C LEU A 22 -13.12 -8.16 12.51
N LYS A 23 -13.04 -9.42 12.90
CA LYS A 23 -13.20 -9.86 14.29
C LYS A 23 -11.85 -9.72 14.99
N GLU A 24 -11.83 -9.85 16.32
CA GLU A 24 -10.61 -9.69 17.12
C GLU A 24 -9.41 -10.39 16.45
N SER A 25 -8.45 -9.59 16.05
CA SER A 25 -7.27 -10.03 15.33
C SER A 25 -6.04 -9.28 15.81
N SER A 26 -4.94 -10.00 15.95
CA SER A 26 -3.64 -9.42 16.28
C SER A 26 -2.62 -9.81 15.22
N ILE A 27 -1.87 -8.83 14.74
CA ILE A 27 -0.86 -9.04 13.72
C ILE A 27 0.30 -8.06 13.92
N THR A 28 1.50 -8.51 13.64
CA THR A 28 2.69 -7.64 13.62
C THR A 28 3.39 -7.82 12.28
N ILE A 29 3.61 -6.70 11.58
CA ILE A 29 4.49 -6.65 10.40
C ILE A 29 5.79 -6.01 10.84
N LYS A 30 6.89 -6.74 10.68
CA LYS A 30 8.23 -6.30 11.07
C LYS A 30 8.84 -5.41 9.98
N GLU A 31 9.88 -4.67 10.35
CA GLU A 31 10.65 -3.90 9.36
C GLU A 31 11.36 -4.81 8.37
N LYS A 32 11.44 -4.38 7.13
CA LYS A 32 12.11 -5.08 6.02
C LYS A 32 11.46 -6.44 5.68
N GLU A 33 10.30 -6.73 6.23
CA GLU A 33 9.56 -7.95 5.95
C GLU A 33 8.84 -7.84 4.60
N PHE A 34 8.77 -8.95 3.86
CA PHE A 34 7.86 -9.09 2.73
C PHE A 34 6.77 -10.08 3.16
N VAL A 35 5.54 -9.61 3.31
CA VAL A 35 4.41 -10.45 3.74
C VAL A 35 3.32 -10.47 2.67
N SER A 36 2.67 -11.61 2.55
CA SER A 36 1.48 -11.78 1.71
C SER A 36 0.26 -12.01 2.58
N ILE A 37 -0.80 -11.26 2.33
CA ILE A 37 -2.10 -11.38 3.01
C ILE A 37 -3.05 -12.05 2.03
N ILE A 38 -3.52 -13.24 2.35
CA ILE A 38 -4.39 -14.04 1.49
C ILE A 38 -5.70 -14.43 2.18
N GLY A 39 -6.66 -14.82 1.38
CA GLY A 39 -7.97 -15.32 1.85
C GLY A 39 -9.03 -15.20 0.77
N PRO A 40 -10.18 -15.86 0.92
CA PRO A 40 -11.27 -15.78 -0.05
C PRO A 40 -11.86 -14.37 -0.16
N SER A 41 -12.63 -14.10 -1.20
CA SER A 41 -13.38 -12.85 -1.33
C SER A 41 -14.30 -12.67 -0.12
N GLY A 42 -14.42 -11.43 0.39
CA GLY A 42 -15.25 -11.14 1.57
C GLY A 42 -14.65 -11.57 2.92
N SER A 43 -13.45 -12.14 2.96
CA SER A 43 -12.85 -12.61 4.24
C SER A 43 -12.37 -11.49 5.18
N GLY A 44 -12.34 -10.22 4.72
CA GLY A 44 -11.87 -9.09 5.53
C GLY A 44 -10.46 -8.58 5.15
N LYS A 45 -9.84 -9.09 4.09
CA LYS A 45 -8.49 -8.67 3.64
C LYS A 45 -8.38 -7.16 3.38
N SER A 46 -9.32 -6.60 2.61
CA SER A 46 -9.31 -5.16 2.30
C SER A 46 -9.52 -4.32 3.57
N THR A 47 -10.36 -4.77 4.49
CA THR A 47 -10.53 -4.12 5.80
C THR A 47 -9.24 -4.17 6.61
N LEU A 48 -8.58 -5.33 6.66
CA LEU A 48 -7.28 -5.48 7.32
C LEU A 48 -6.24 -4.55 6.67
N MET A 49 -6.20 -4.51 5.34
CA MET A 49 -5.31 -3.62 4.60
C MET A 49 -5.58 -2.14 4.90
N HIS A 50 -6.85 -1.72 4.97
CA HIS A 50 -7.22 -0.34 5.31
C HIS A 50 -6.76 0.03 6.73
N LEU A 51 -6.85 -0.90 7.68
CA LEU A 51 -6.35 -0.67 9.05
C LEU A 51 -4.82 -0.58 9.08
N ILE A 52 -4.11 -1.50 8.43
CA ILE A 52 -2.65 -1.44 8.27
C ILE A 52 -2.24 -0.15 7.57
N GLY A 53 -2.99 0.25 6.55
CA GLY A 53 -2.75 1.45 5.74
C GLY A 53 -3.14 2.77 6.42
N LEU A 54 -3.69 2.75 7.63
CA LEU A 54 -4.21 3.94 8.32
C LEU A 54 -5.25 4.71 7.47
N LEU A 55 -5.97 3.99 6.61
CA LEU A 55 -7.09 4.53 5.82
C LEU A 55 -8.39 4.49 6.61
N ASP A 56 -8.45 3.62 7.62
CA ASP A 56 -9.59 3.47 8.52
C ASP A 56 -9.10 3.27 9.95
N LYS A 57 -9.98 3.53 10.94
CA LYS A 57 -9.72 3.33 12.36
C LYS A 57 -10.38 2.03 12.83
N PRO A 58 -9.78 1.30 13.76
CA PRO A 58 -10.42 0.13 14.34
C PRO A 58 -11.62 0.57 15.21
N SER A 59 -12.66 -0.28 15.27
CA SER A 59 -13.79 -0.07 16.19
C SER A 59 -13.41 -0.42 17.64
N GLN A 60 -12.49 -1.38 17.81
CA GLN A 60 -11.90 -1.75 19.09
C GLN A 60 -10.45 -2.21 18.87
N GLY A 61 -9.68 -2.24 19.96
CA GLY A 61 -8.26 -2.55 19.90
C GLY A 61 -7.39 -1.37 19.51
N GLU A 62 -6.12 -1.63 19.19
CA GLU A 62 -5.14 -0.57 18.97
C GLU A 62 -4.27 -0.86 17.75
N ILE A 63 -3.93 0.18 16.99
CA ILE A 63 -2.89 0.12 15.96
C ILE A 63 -1.69 0.90 16.48
N ILE A 64 -0.52 0.28 16.38
CA ILE A 64 0.74 0.85 16.85
C ILE A 64 1.70 0.90 15.65
N VAL A 65 2.17 2.10 15.32
CA VAL A 65 3.15 2.35 14.24
C VAL A 65 4.43 2.89 14.85
N GLN A 66 5.54 2.19 14.68
CA GLN A 66 6.85 2.56 15.27
C GLN A 66 6.76 2.86 16.78
N GLY A 67 6.00 2.09 17.51
CA GLY A 67 5.81 2.27 18.95
C GLY A 67 4.78 3.34 19.35
N ARG A 68 4.25 4.14 18.42
CA ARG A 68 3.22 5.16 18.68
C ARG A 68 1.82 4.57 18.46
N LYS A 69 0.94 4.71 19.45
CA LYS A 69 -0.47 4.35 19.32
C LYS A 69 -1.21 5.37 18.48
N ILE A 70 -2.03 4.92 17.52
CA ILE A 70 -2.78 5.83 16.65
C ILE A 70 -4.01 6.43 17.33
N SER A 71 -4.55 5.77 18.36
CA SER A 71 -5.70 6.27 19.13
C SER A 71 -5.44 7.63 19.79
N GLY A 72 -4.17 7.97 20.05
CA GLY A 72 -3.77 9.26 20.60
C GLY A 72 -3.54 10.36 19.56
N LEU A 73 -3.74 10.08 18.26
CA LEU A 73 -3.47 11.00 17.17
C LEU A 73 -4.77 11.55 16.59
N ASN A 74 -4.76 12.83 16.22
CA ASN A 74 -5.83 13.44 15.43
C ASN A 74 -5.73 13.02 13.94
N ASP A 75 -6.76 13.35 13.14
CA ASP A 75 -6.84 12.93 11.74
C ASP A 75 -5.72 13.54 10.89
N ASP A 76 -5.27 14.72 11.23
CA ASP A 76 -4.17 15.39 10.57
C ASP A 76 -2.84 14.69 10.83
N GLU A 77 -2.59 14.28 12.06
CA GLU A 77 -1.39 13.53 12.45
C GLU A 77 -1.38 12.13 11.81
N ILE A 78 -2.54 11.46 11.75
CA ILE A 78 -2.68 10.16 11.06
C ILE A 78 -2.42 10.32 9.58
N SER A 79 -2.95 11.37 8.94
CA SER A 79 -2.73 11.64 7.52
C SER A 79 -1.27 11.94 7.20
N SER A 80 -0.59 12.72 8.06
CA SER A 80 0.86 12.96 7.92
C SER A 80 1.65 11.67 8.08
N LEU A 81 1.37 10.91 9.13
CA LEU A 81 2.02 9.63 9.38
C LEU A 81 1.82 8.67 8.19
N ARG A 82 0.62 8.56 7.67
CA ARG A 82 0.32 7.74 6.49
C ARG A 82 1.13 8.18 5.29
N ASN A 83 1.14 9.47 4.97
CA ASN A 83 1.85 10.01 3.81
C ASN A 83 3.38 9.82 3.89
N GLU A 84 3.96 9.94 5.08
CA GLU A 84 5.39 9.78 5.32
C GLU A 84 5.82 8.31 5.41
N PHE A 85 4.92 7.43 5.85
CA PHE A 85 5.28 6.06 6.24
C PHE A 85 4.87 5.00 5.24
N ILE A 86 3.75 5.20 4.50
CA ILE A 86 3.12 4.18 3.67
C ILE A 86 2.98 4.66 2.23
N GLY A 87 3.55 3.89 1.30
CA GLY A 87 3.26 4.00 -0.12
C GLY A 87 2.17 3.01 -0.52
N PHE A 88 1.15 3.46 -1.24
CA PHE A 88 0.06 2.62 -1.71
C PHE A 88 0.19 2.27 -3.18
N VAL A 89 -0.05 1.00 -3.50
CA VAL A 89 -0.14 0.47 -4.86
C VAL A 89 -1.46 -0.29 -4.97
N PHE A 90 -2.32 0.08 -5.93
CA PHE A 90 -3.65 -0.50 -6.10
C PHE A 90 -3.76 -1.26 -7.41
N GLN A 91 -4.68 -2.20 -7.47
CA GLN A 91 -5.00 -2.99 -8.66
C GLN A 91 -5.39 -2.10 -9.86
N GLN A 92 -6.19 -1.07 -9.64
CA GLN A 92 -6.66 -0.14 -10.69
C GLN A 92 -5.70 1.03 -10.92
N PHE A 93 -4.43 0.94 -10.44
CA PHE A 93 -3.40 1.97 -10.54
C PHE A 93 -3.77 3.28 -9.81
N ASN A 94 -5.02 3.70 -9.84
CA ASN A 94 -5.57 4.93 -9.25
C ASN A 94 -4.76 6.17 -9.63
N LEU A 95 -4.35 6.25 -10.89
CA LEU A 95 -3.72 7.44 -11.45
C LEU A 95 -4.80 8.48 -11.76
N ILE A 96 -4.48 9.75 -11.55
CA ILE A 96 -5.37 10.86 -11.92
C ILE A 96 -5.26 11.08 -13.43
N PRO A 97 -6.33 10.84 -14.21
CA PRO A 97 -6.26 10.85 -15.68
C PRO A 97 -5.87 12.20 -16.30
N LYS A 98 -6.14 13.30 -15.58
CA LYS A 98 -5.84 14.68 -16.00
C LYS A 98 -4.43 15.14 -15.65
N LEU A 99 -3.67 14.32 -14.92
CA LEU A 99 -2.28 14.59 -14.57
C LEU A 99 -1.36 13.74 -15.45
N THR A 100 -0.21 14.28 -15.79
CA THR A 100 0.87 13.58 -16.48
C THR A 100 1.48 12.51 -15.57
N VAL A 101 2.35 11.64 -16.11
CA VAL A 101 3.14 10.67 -15.35
C VAL A 101 3.92 11.36 -14.23
N LEU A 102 4.66 12.43 -14.56
CA LEU A 102 5.45 13.16 -13.57
C LEU A 102 4.58 13.76 -12.47
N GLU A 103 3.46 14.39 -12.82
CA GLU A 103 2.53 14.98 -11.84
C GLU A 103 1.87 13.94 -10.95
N ASN A 104 1.50 12.77 -11.49
CA ASN A 104 0.99 11.66 -10.69
C ASN A 104 2.03 11.18 -9.66
N ILE A 105 3.30 11.05 -10.06
CA ILE A 105 4.38 10.65 -9.15
C ILE A 105 4.60 11.69 -8.06
N LEU A 106 4.55 12.97 -8.40
CA LEU A 106 4.78 14.08 -7.46
C LEU A 106 3.63 14.29 -6.46
N LEU A 107 2.43 13.75 -6.75
CA LEU A 107 1.22 14.06 -5.99
C LEU A 107 1.38 13.94 -4.47
N PRO A 108 1.97 12.87 -3.89
CA PRO A 108 2.12 12.77 -2.44
C PRO A 108 3.02 13.85 -1.84
N SER A 109 3.99 14.38 -2.59
CA SER A 109 4.91 15.41 -2.08
C SER A 109 4.23 16.76 -1.86
N PHE A 110 3.12 17.06 -2.56
CA PHE A 110 2.33 18.27 -2.33
C PHE A 110 1.59 18.25 -0.98
N TYR A 111 1.42 17.07 -0.40
CA TYR A 111 0.78 16.86 0.91
C TYR A 111 1.79 16.66 2.03
N ALA A 112 3.09 16.80 1.75
CA ALA A 112 4.13 16.76 2.77
C ALA A 112 3.94 17.90 3.78
N ARG A 113 3.82 17.57 5.07
CA ARG A 113 3.67 18.57 6.14
C ARG A 113 5.01 19.08 6.66
N LYS A 114 6.08 18.35 6.39
CA LYS A 114 7.45 18.74 6.69
C LYS A 114 8.19 19.09 5.41
N LYS A 115 9.15 20.01 5.52
CA LYS A 115 10.05 20.30 4.42
C LYS A 115 10.81 19.02 4.05
N LEU A 116 10.76 18.65 2.78
CA LEU A 116 11.54 17.54 2.27
C LEU A 116 13.03 17.94 2.15
N GLU A 117 13.92 17.02 2.48
CA GLU A 117 15.38 17.23 2.40
C GLU A 117 15.92 17.07 0.97
N TYR A 118 15.07 16.76 0.02
CA TYR A 118 15.39 16.58 -1.40
C TYR A 118 14.39 17.35 -2.29
N ASP A 119 14.77 17.58 -3.55
CA ASP A 119 13.86 18.09 -4.57
C ASP A 119 12.97 16.92 -5.10
N PRO A 120 11.65 16.95 -4.83
CA PRO A 120 10.75 15.89 -5.30
C PRO A 120 10.75 15.71 -6.82
N LYS A 121 10.95 16.78 -7.59
CA LYS A 121 10.97 16.72 -9.05
C LYS A 121 12.22 16.03 -9.57
N GLU A 122 13.38 16.36 -9.04
CA GLU A 122 14.65 15.70 -9.39
C GLU A 122 14.57 14.22 -9.02
N LYS A 123 14.05 13.90 -7.84
CA LYS A 123 13.82 12.52 -7.42
C LYS A 123 12.86 11.77 -8.32
N ALA A 124 11.72 12.37 -8.68
CA ALA A 124 10.76 11.76 -9.58
C ALA A 124 11.38 11.44 -10.96
N LEU A 125 12.18 12.37 -11.50
CA LEU A 125 12.89 12.14 -12.77
C LEU A 125 13.93 11.03 -12.65
N GLY A 126 14.64 10.95 -11.54
CA GLY A 126 15.55 9.83 -11.23
C GLY A 126 14.84 8.48 -11.17
N LEU A 127 13.70 8.42 -10.48
CA LEU A 127 12.86 7.22 -10.42
C LEU A 127 12.32 6.83 -11.81
N ILE A 128 11.81 7.79 -12.59
CA ILE A 128 11.32 7.56 -13.97
C ILE A 128 12.42 6.90 -14.82
N LYS A 129 13.64 7.45 -14.76
CA LYS A 129 14.79 6.88 -15.49
C LYS A 129 15.12 5.47 -15.01
N ARG A 130 15.24 5.27 -13.70
CA ARG A 130 15.61 3.98 -13.08
C ARG A 130 14.60 2.87 -13.40
N PHE A 131 13.32 3.20 -13.47
CA PHE A 131 12.25 2.21 -13.68
C PHE A 131 11.74 2.14 -15.12
N GLY A 132 12.53 2.62 -16.09
CA GLY A 132 12.28 2.41 -17.53
C GLY A 132 11.09 3.19 -18.10
N LEU A 133 10.78 4.35 -17.53
CA LEU A 133 9.71 5.25 -17.98
C LEU A 133 10.25 6.54 -18.62
N GLN A 134 11.55 6.57 -18.96
CA GLN A 134 12.17 7.73 -19.59
C GLN A 134 11.48 8.11 -20.91
N GLY A 135 11.22 9.40 -21.11
CA GLY A 135 10.47 9.94 -22.24
C GLY A 135 8.95 9.87 -22.09
N LYS A 136 8.45 9.39 -20.92
CA LYS A 136 7.01 9.34 -20.60
C LYS A 136 6.57 10.39 -19.58
N GLU A 137 7.46 11.26 -19.13
CA GLU A 137 7.24 12.25 -18.06
C GLU A 137 5.99 13.10 -18.31
N LYS A 138 5.80 13.52 -19.57
CA LYS A 138 4.69 14.37 -20.03
C LYS A 138 3.50 13.58 -20.57
N SER A 139 3.58 12.25 -20.61
CA SER A 139 2.48 11.40 -21.05
C SER A 139 1.36 11.37 -20.03
N TYR A 140 0.12 11.25 -20.49
CA TYR A 140 -1.06 11.01 -19.62
C TYR A 140 -1.26 9.49 -19.41
N PRO A 141 -1.94 9.06 -18.34
CA PRO A 141 -2.19 7.64 -18.06
C PRO A 141 -2.78 6.85 -19.23
N ASN A 142 -3.70 7.44 -19.99
CA ASN A 142 -4.34 6.80 -21.15
C ASN A 142 -3.43 6.68 -22.39
N LYS A 143 -2.19 7.15 -22.33
CA LYS A 143 -1.18 7.08 -23.40
C LYS A 143 -0.03 6.12 -23.08
N ILE A 144 -0.14 5.37 -21.99
CA ILE A 144 0.85 4.39 -21.56
C ILE A 144 0.18 3.05 -21.25
N SER A 145 0.94 1.93 -21.37
CA SER A 145 0.41 0.59 -21.12
C SER A 145 0.05 0.36 -19.66
N GLY A 146 -0.74 -0.68 -19.36
CA GLY A 146 -1.11 -1.06 -17.99
C GLY A 146 0.10 -1.30 -17.10
N GLY A 147 1.12 -2.00 -17.58
CA GLY A 147 2.37 -2.22 -16.85
C GLY A 147 3.13 -0.91 -16.59
N GLN A 148 3.12 0.02 -17.55
CA GLN A 148 3.70 1.35 -17.33
C GLN A 148 2.88 2.15 -16.30
N GLN A 149 1.55 2.06 -16.33
CA GLN A 149 0.68 2.70 -15.31
C GLN A 149 0.96 2.15 -13.92
N GLN A 150 1.15 0.83 -13.80
CA GLN A 150 1.48 0.20 -12.51
C GLN A 150 2.87 0.63 -12.02
N ARG A 151 3.87 0.74 -12.92
CA ARG A 151 5.16 1.32 -12.55
C ARG A 151 5.00 2.75 -12.05
N VAL A 152 4.22 3.59 -12.72
CA VAL A 152 3.92 4.98 -12.25
C VAL A 152 3.29 4.96 -10.85
N ALA A 153 2.34 4.06 -10.57
CA ALA A 153 1.73 3.93 -9.26
C ALA A 153 2.76 3.54 -8.18
N ILE A 154 3.72 2.65 -8.51
CA ILE A 154 4.83 2.30 -7.62
C ILE A 154 5.76 3.50 -7.40
N LEU A 155 6.12 4.25 -8.45
CA LEU A 155 6.97 5.44 -8.32
C LEU A 155 6.29 6.52 -7.47
N ARG A 156 4.97 6.71 -7.63
CA ARG A 156 4.17 7.56 -6.76
C ARG A 156 4.23 7.10 -5.30
N ALA A 157 4.18 5.80 -5.06
CA ALA A 157 4.32 5.26 -3.72
C ALA A 157 5.71 5.52 -3.12
N LEU A 158 6.77 5.55 -3.94
CA LEU A 158 8.17 5.73 -3.51
C LEU A 158 8.60 7.18 -3.29
N ILE A 159 7.86 8.17 -3.82
CA ILE A 159 8.32 9.57 -3.82
C ILE A 159 8.59 10.12 -2.42
N MET A 160 7.81 9.70 -1.42
CA MET A 160 7.95 10.12 -0.02
C MET A 160 8.95 9.27 0.79
N GLU A 161 9.72 8.37 0.17
CA GLU A 161 10.65 7.45 0.86
C GLU A 161 9.97 6.61 1.95
N PRO A 162 8.87 5.92 1.63
CA PRO A 162 8.09 5.23 2.63
C PRO A 162 8.90 4.11 3.28
N LYS A 163 8.56 3.79 4.52
CA LYS A 163 9.12 2.60 5.20
C LYS A 163 8.38 1.32 4.83
N MET A 164 7.19 1.46 4.23
CA MET A 164 6.33 0.35 3.83
C MET A 164 5.61 0.64 2.53
N ILE A 165 5.54 -0.35 1.65
CA ILE A 165 4.61 -0.38 0.52
C ILE A 165 3.49 -1.37 0.86
N LEU A 166 2.26 -0.90 0.71
CA LEU A 166 1.05 -1.69 0.86
C LEU A 166 0.39 -1.83 -0.52
N ALA A 167 0.39 -3.04 -1.06
CA ALA A 167 -0.07 -3.31 -2.41
C ALA A 167 -1.34 -4.19 -2.40
N ASP A 168 -2.41 -3.69 -3.00
CA ASP A 168 -3.69 -4.39 -3.16
C ASP A 168 -3.78 -4.95 -4.57
N GLU A 169 -3.67 -6.27 -4.70
CA GLU A 169 -3.71 -7.01 -5.95
C GLU A 169 -2.87 -6.36 -7.08
N PRO A 170 -1.55 -6.12 -6.85
CA PRO A 170 -0.74 -5.26 -7.71
C PRO A 170 -0.58 -5.78 -9.15
N THR A 171 -0.99 -7.01 -9.43
CA THR A 171 -0.90 -7.69 -10.72
C THR A 171 -2.25 -7.97 -11.38
N GLY A 172 -3.36 -7.77 -10.66
CA GLY A 172 -4.69 -8.25 -11.06
C GLY A 172 -5.26 -7.66 -12.36
N ASN A 173 -4.69 -6.56 -12.87
CA ASN A 173 -5.09 -5.95 -14.16
C ASN A 173 -3.98 -6.05 -15.23
N LEU A 174 -3.02 -6.96 -15.05
CA LEU A 174 -1.87 -7.12 -15.93
C LEU A 174 -1.83 -8.53 -16.54
N ASP A 175 -1.21 -8.64 -17.70
CA ASP A 175 -0.85 -9.97 -18.22
C ASP A 175 0.21 -10.63 -17.34
N SER A 176 0.32 -11.95 -17.40
CA SER A 176 1.18 -12.75 -16.51
C SER A 176 2.65 -12.32 -16.57
N LYS A 177 3.18 -11.98 -17.77
CA LYS A 177 4.56 -11.56 -17.93
C LYS A 177 4.81 -10.20 -17.25
N THR A 178 3.96 -9.24 -17.54
CA THR A 178 4.02 -7.90 -16.94
C THR A 178 3.81 -7.98 -15.43
N GLY A 179 2.89 -8.83 -14.96
CA GLY A 179 2.67 -9.09 -13.55
C GLY A 179 3.93 -9.60 -12.84
N GLN A 180 4.64 -10.56 -13.44
CA GLN A 180 5.91 -11.05 -12.91
C GLN A 180 6.97 -9.94 -12.82
N GLU A 181 7.09 -9.09 -13.85
CA GLU A 181 8.01 -7.94 -13.82
C GLU A 181 7.71 -6.97 -12.66
N ILE A 182 6.43 -6.73 -12.39
CA ILE A 182 6.01 -5.88 -11.25
C ILE A 182 6.35 -6.55 -9.91
N MET A 183 6.16 -7.86 -9.78
CA MET A 183 6.49 -8.57 -8.55
C MET A 183 8.01 -8.63 -8.31
N GLU A 184 8.83 -8.86 -9.34
CA GLU A 184 10.29 -8.80 -9.21
C GLU A 184 10.76 -7.38 -8.85
N LEU A 185 10.11 -6.34 -9.36
CA LEU A 185 10.38 -4.96 -8.96
C LEU A 185 10.09 -4.74 -7.48
N LEU A 186 8.94 -5.17 -6.97
CA LEU A 186 8.61 -5.09 -5.54
C LEU A 186 9.59 -5.88 -4.67
N LYS A 187 10.00 -7.06 -5.13
CA LYS A 187 10.99 -7.89 -4.45
C LYS A 187 12.35 -7.19 -4.37
N THR A 188 12.82 -6.59 -5.46
CA THR A 188 14.05 -5.79 -5.50
C THR A 188 14.00 -4.62 -4.50
N LEU A 189 12.87 -3.89 -4.43
CA LEU A 189 12.68 -2.83 -3.44
C LEU A 189 12.79 -3.36 -1.99
N ASN A 190 12.26 -4.55 -1.72
CA ASN A 190 12.40 -5.15 -0.39
C ASN A 190 13.84 -5.62 -0.11
N GLU A 191 14.49 -6.28 -1.08
CA GLU A 191 15.80 -6.92 -0.87
C GLU A 191 16.94 -5.90 -0.87
N GLU A 192 16.92 -4.92 -1.75
CA GLU A 192 17.99 -3.92 -1.91
C GLU A 192 17.75 -2.67 -1.07
N GLU A 193 16.56 -2.09 -1.14
CA GLU A 193 16.23 -0.84 -0.45
C GLU A 193 15.66 -1.05 0.96
N LYS A 194 15.47 -2.31 1.36
CA LYS A 194 14.99 -2.69 2.69
C LYS A 194 13.59 -2.12 3.03
N ILE A 195 12.81 -1.79 2.02
CA ILE A 195 11.43 -1.35 2.19
C ILE A 195 10.58 -2.55 2.63
N THR A 196 9.75 -2.37 3.64
CA THR A 196 8.78 -3.40 4.04
C THR A 196 7.68 -3.48 3.00
N ILE A 197 7.28 -4.69 2.60
CA ILE A 197 6.21 -4.88 1.63
C ILE A 197 5.12 -5.77 2.22
N ALA A 198 3.89 -5.33 2.13
CA ALA A 198 2.72 -6.16 2.37
C ALA A 198 1.84 -6.17 1.13
N ILE A 199 1.61 -7.35 0.58
CA ILE A 199 0.72 -7.53 -0.57
C ILE A 199 -0.56 -8.21 -0.12
N VAL A 200 -1.68 -7.77 -0.65
CA VAL A 200 -2.97 -8.47 -0.58
C VAL A 200 -3.19 -9.13 -1.93
N THR A 201 -3.43 -10.42 -1.94
CA THR A 201 -3.71 -11.17 -3.17
C THR A 201 -4.57 -12.40 -2.91
N HIS A 202 -5.29 -12.84 -3.93
CA HIS A 202 -5.95 -14.14 -3.95
C HIS A 202 -5.21 -15.16 -4.83
N GLU A 203 -4.15 -14.73 -5.55
CA GLU A 203 -3.34 -15.56 -6.42
C GLU A 203 -2.23 -16.25 -5.63
N ALA A 204 -2.22 -17.62 -5.67
CA ALA A 204 -1.25 -18.41 -4.91
C ALA A 204 0.21 -18.18 -5.35
N ASP A 205 0.43 -17.91 -6.65
CA ASP A 205 1.78 -17.68 -7.16
C ASP A 205 2.32 -16.31 -6.75
N ILE A 206 1.47 -15.29 -6.70
CA ILE A 206 1.82 -13.97 -6.18
C ILE A 206 2.09 -14.04 -4.67
N ALA A 207 1.32 -14.83 -3.94
CA ALA A 207 1.52 -15.01 -2.50
C ALA A 207 2.89 -15.59 -2.14
N LYS A 208 3.52 -16.36 -3.02
CA LYS A 208 4.85 -16.97 -2.80
C LYS A 208 6.01 -15.96 -2.74
N TYR A 209 5.80 -14.72 -3.22
CA TYR A 209 6.80 -13.65 -3.08
C TYR A 209 6.99 -13.22 -1.63
N GLY A 210 5.94 -13.33 -0.79
CA GLY A 210 6.03 -13.06 0.63
C GLY A 210 6.80 -14.15 1.38
N LYS A 211 7.76 -13.75 2.22
CA LYS A 211 8.48 -14.66 3.12
C LYS A 211 7.59 -15.21 4.23
N ARG A 212 6.48 -14.57 4.49
CA ARG A 212 5.43 -15.01 5.42
C ARG A 212 4.06 -14.77 4.80
N ILE A 213 3.19 -15.73 5.00
CA ILE A 213 1.78 -15.65 4.56
C ILE A 213 0.91 -15.44 5.79
N ILE A 214 0.00 -14.48 5.67
CA ILE A 214 -1.03 -14.16 6.65
C ILE A 214 -2.36 -14.56 6.04
N ASN A 215 -3.02 -15.53 6.63
CA ASN A 215 -4.33 -15.97 6.17
C ASN A 215 -5.42 -15.19 6.86
N VAL A 216 -6.41 -14.71 6.06
CA VAL A 216 -7.62 -14.07 6.59
C VAL A 216 -8.82 -14.91 6.19
N LYS A 217 -9.59 -15.36 7.17
CA LYS A 217 -10.79 -16.17 6.96
C LYS A 217 -11.90 -15.72 7.90
N ASP A 218 -13.10 -15.48 7.34
CA ASP A 218 -14.32 -15.11 8.10
C ASP A 218 -14.10 -13.95 9.09
N GLY A 219 -13.32 -12.95 8.67
CA GLY A 219 -12.97 -11.77 9.45
C GLY A 219 -11.89 -12.01 10.51
N LYS A 220 -11.17 -13.12 10.49
CA LYS A 220 -10.08 -13.42 11.44
C LYS A 220 -8.76 -13.65 10.73
N VAL A 221 -7.68 -13.26 11.36
CA VAL A 221 -6.31 -13.66 11.02
C VAL A 221 -6.08 -15.04 11.62
N VAL A 222 -5.66 -16.02 10.80
CA VAL A 222 -5.46 -17.43 11.16
C VAL A 222 -4.09 -17.93 10.74
#